data_f21bd29b6c05ab6f93e58c5c77d531c6
#
_entry.id   f21bd29b6c05ab6f93e58c5c77d531c6
#
_cell.length_a   1.000
_cell.length_b   1.000
_cell.length_c   1.000
_cell.angle_alpha   90.00
_cell.angle_beta   90.00
_cell.angle_gamma   90.00
#
_symmetry.space_group_name_H-M   'P 1'
#
loop_
_entity.id
_entity.type
_entity.pdbx_description
1 polymer ?
#
loop_
_entity_poly.entity_id
_entity_poly.type
_entity_poly.pdbx_seq_one_letter_code
_entity_poly.pdbx_strand_id
1 'polypeptide(L)'
;MRKLLSTLLFAPTFDGCAGTSNNQPHTYRQIGMDEAVTMMAQETGYIILDVRRPDEFAAGHIPNAINVANETIGTDEIPELPNKNQFIMVYCRSGRRSKEASEKLVKLGYTNVVEFGGILDWKGETVTK
;
A
#
# COMPACT_ATOMS: atom_id res chain seq x y z
N MET A 1 -12.32 -16.94 38.73
CA MET A 1 -12.18 -16.84 38.37
C MET A 1 -12.09 -16.86 37.44
N ARG A 2 -12.02 -16.75 37.59
CA ARG A 2 -11.86 -16.81 36.84
C ARG A 2 -11.71 -16.87 35.83
N LYS A 3 -11.56 -16.97 35.87
CA LYS A 3 -11.42 -17.19 35.03
C LYS A 3 -11.31 -17.13 34.02
N LEU A 4 -11.39 -17.20 34.18
CA LEU A 4 -11.24 -17.34 33.33
C LEU A 4 -11.16 -17.23 32.32
N LEU A 5 -11.13 -17.27 32.40
CA LEU A 5 -10.96 -17.33 31.55
C LEU A 5 -10.85 -17.29 30.52
N SER A 6 -10.77 -17.25 30.62
CA SER A 6 -10.51 -17.36 29.74
C SER A 6 -10.41 -17.36 28.73
N THR A 7 -10.42 -17.33 28.82
CA THR A 7 -10.18 -17.47 27.96
C THR A 7 -10.17 -17.51 26.95
N LEU A 8 -10.24 -17.61 26.95
CA LEU A 8 -10.12 -17.79 26.08
C LEU A 8 -10.05 -17.74 25.17
N LEU A 9 -10.15 -17.74 25.13
CA LEU A 9 -10.00 -17.86 24.37
C LEU A 9 -9.95 -17.73 23.52
N PHE A 10 -9.94 -17.79 23.45
CA PHE A 10 -9.79 -17.83 22.68
C PHE A 10 -9.40 -17.74 21.95
N ALA A 11 -9.48 -17.93 22.02
CA ALA A 11 -9.00 -18.13 21.38
C ALA A 11 -8.82 -18.22 20.52
N PRO A 12 -8.89 -18.41 20.55
CA PRO A 12 -8.59 -18.60 19.60
C PRO A 12 -8.56 -18.62 18.66
N THR A 13 -8.65 -18.68 18.65
CA THR A 13 -8.54 -18.85 17.97
C THR A 13 -8.58 -18.67 17.12
N PHE A 14 -8.63 -18.86 17.01
CA PHE A 14 -8.54 -18.87 16.32
C PHE A 14 -8.25 -18.77 15.65
N ASP A 15 -8.27 -19.02 15.51
CA ASP A 15 -7.88 -19.17 14.93
C ASP A 15 -7.62 -19.16 14.31
N GLY A 16 -7.73 -19.31 14.17
CA GLY A 16 -7.26 -19.55 13.64
C GLY A 16 -7.06 -19.49 12.87
N CYS A 17 -7.01 -19.66 12.75
CA CYS A 17 -6.65 -19.74 12.13
C CYS A 17 -6.39 -19.75 11.49
N ALA A 18 -6.40 -19.88 11.33
CA ALA A 18 -5.89 -20.01 10.79
C ALA A 18 -5.66 -20.01 10.14
N GLY A 19 -5.74 -20.17 9.99
CA GLY A 19 -5.16 -20.22 9.43
C GLY A 19 -5.03 -20.05 8.57
N THR A 20 -5.11 -20.08 8.44
CA THR A 20 -4.68 -19.89 7.73
C THR A 20 -4.27 -19.43 7.19
N SER A 21 -4.31 -19.41 7.22
CA SER A 21 -3.63 -18.96 6.78
C SER A 21 -3.00 -18.57 6.73
N ASN A 22 -2.79 -18.53 7.43
CA ASN A 22 -1.85 -18.08 7.43
C ASN A 22 -0.70 -18.36 6.93
N ASN A 23 -0.40 -18.67 7.04
CA ASN A 23 0.71 -18.92 6.15
C ASN A 23 0.48 -18.37 4.78
N GLN A 24 -0.44 -17.52 4.72
CA GLN A 24 -0.64 -16.71 3.55
C GLN A 24 0.55 -15.82 3.32
N PRO A 25 1.01 -15.72 2.07
CA PRO A 25 1.98 -14.69 1.76
C PRO A 25 1.39 -13.34 2.09
N HIS A 26 2.23 -12.39 2.34
CA HIS A 26 1.77 -11.03 2.53
C HIS A 26 1.02 -10.57 1.28
N THR A 27 -0.01 -9.78 1.49
CA THR A 27 -0.77 -9.19 0.41
C THR A 27 -0.85 -7.70 0.65
N TYR A 28 -1.19 -6.99 -0.40
CA TYR A 28 -1.49 -5.57 -0.26
C TYR A 28 -2.99 -5.40 -0.06
N ARG A 29 -3.39 -4.26 0.49
CA ARG A 29 -4.79 -3.91 0.62
C ARG A 29 -5.20 -3.07 -0.58
N GLN A 30 -6.43 -3.26 -1.03
CA GLN A 30 -7.03 -2.39 -2.06
C GLN A 30 -8.13 -1.57 -1.41
N ILE A 31 -8.10 -0.26 -1.66
CA ILE A 31 -9.13 0.65 -1.18
C ILE A 31 -9.55 1.56 -2.32
N GLY A 32 -10.70 2.21 -2.17
CA GLY A 32 -11.14 3.19 -3.15
C GLY A 32 -10.50 4.54 -2.92
N MET A 33 -10.70 5.43 -3.89
CA MET A 33 -10.11 6.77 -3.83
C MET A 33 -10.64 7.55 -2.64
N ASP A 34 -11.93 7.45 -2.33
CA ASP A 34 -12.52 8.18 -1.21
C ASP A 34 -11.90 7.74 0.13
N GLU A 35 -11.71 6.44 0.28
CA GLU A 35 -11.08 5.93 1.50
C GLU A 35 -9.63 6.39 1.59
N ALA A 36 -8.93 6.43 0.46
CA ALA A 36 -7.55 6.90 0.44
C ALA A 36 -7.45 8.34 0.90
N VAL A 37 -8.35 9.20 0.41
CA VAL A 37 -8.36 10.60 0.81
C VAL A 37 -8.61 10.73 2.31
N THR A 38 -9.53 9.93 2.84
CA THR A 38 -9.80 9.93 4.28
C THR A 38 -8.56 9.49 5.07
N MET A 39 -7.89 8.45 4.61
CA MET A 39 -6.66 7.99 5.26
C MET A 39 -5.59 9.07 5.25
N MET A 40 -5.40 9.74 4.13
CA MET A 40 -4.41 10.82 4.04
C MET A 40 -4.70 11.95 5.01
N ALA A 41 -5.98 12.20 5.29
CA ALA A 41 -6.37 13.25 6.23
C ALA A 41 -6.18 12.82 7.68
N GLN A 42 -6.28 11.53 7.97
CA GLN A 42 -6.28 11.01 9.34
C GLN A 42 -4.94 10.43 9.78
N GLU A 43 -4.14 9.93 8.84
CA GLU A 43 -2.90 9.26 9.14
C GLU A 43 -1.71 10.17 8.91
N THR A 44 -0.58 9.78 9.49
CA THR A 44 0.70 10.44 9.21
C THR A 44 1.72 9.36 8.90
N GLY A 45 2.88 9.77 8.39
CA GLY A 45 3.97 8.84 8.18
C GLY A 45 3.81 7.94 6.98
N TYR A 46 2.85 8.21 6.12
CA TYR A 46 2.68 7.42 4.90
C TYR A 46 3.50 8.03 3.77
N ILE A 47 3.85 7.18 2.81
CA ILE A 47 4.44 7.61 1.55
C ILE A 47 3.41 7.41 0.46
N ILE A 48 3.19 8.42 -0.37
CA ILE A 48 2.36 8.27 -1.57
C ILE A 48 3.31 7.91 -2.71
N LEU A 49 3.08 6.76 -3.32
CA LEU A 49 3.97 6.22 -4.36
C LEU A 49 3.27 6.22 -5.70
N ASP A 50 3.78 7.04 -6.61
CA ASP A 50 3.30 7.10 -7.98
C ASP A 50 4.15 6.14 -8.81
N VAL A 51 3.51 5.11 -9.36
CA VAL A 51 4.25 4.09 -10.10
C VAL A 51 4.08 4.23 -11.62
N ARG A 52 3.66 5.43 -12.05
CA ARG A 52 3.61 5.75 -13.48
C ARG A 52 5.02 6.07 -13.98
N ARG A 53 5.13 6.28 -15.28
CA ARG A 53 6.40 6.67 -15.87
C ARG A 53 6.83 8.04 -15.36
N PRO A 54 8.14 8.32 -15.38
CA PRO A 54 8.63 9.64 -14.94
C PRO A 54 8.03 10.80 -15.70
N ASP A 55 7.76 10.65 -17.00
CA ASP A 55 7.16 11.74 -17.78
C ASP A 55 5.72 12.03 -17.34
N GLU A 56 4.97 10.98 -16.99
CA GLU A 56 3.63 11.17 -16.46
C GLU A 56 3.67 11.89 -15.12
N PHE A 57 4.59 11.47 -14.25
CA PHE A 57 4.75 12.09 -12.94
C PHE A 57 5.10 13.58 -13.08
N ALA A 58 6.02 13.88 -13.98
CA ALA A 58 6.45 15.26 -14.19
C ALA A 58 5.33 16.15 -14.72
N ALA A 59 4.39 15.59 -15.48
CA ALA A 59 3.27 16.34 -16.01
C ALA A 59 2.22 16.68 -14.96
N GLY A 60 2.24 15.98 -13.82
CA GLY A 60 1.32 16.26 -12.73
C GLY A 60 1.14 15.04 -11.86
N HIS A 61 1.21 15.22 -10.55
CA HIS A 61 1.09 14.11 -9.61
C HIS A 61 0.41 14.60 -8.33
N ILE A 62 -0.02 13.65 -7.52
CA ILE A 62 -0.62 13.97 -6.22
C ILE A 62 0.44 14.63 -5.36
N PRO A 63 0.10 15.74 -4.65
CA PRO A 63 1.10 16.43 -3.83
C PRO A 63 1.79 15.48 -2.86
N ASN A 64 3.09 15.64 -2.72
CA ASN A 64 3.97 14.86 -1.85
C ASN A 64 4.27 13.45 -2.35
N ALA A 65 3.74 13.04 -3.50
CA ALA A 65 4.05 11.72 -4.03
C ALA A 65 5.49 11.67 -4.50
N ILE A 66 6.08 10.48 -4.36
CA ILE A 66 7.38 10.19 -4.98
C ILE A 66 7.13 9.22 -6.14
N ASN A 67 8.06 9.16 -7.06
CA ASN A 67 7.90 8.37 -8.28
C ASN A 67 8.90 7.22 -8.33
N VAL A 68 8.38 6.00 -8.42
CA VAL A 68 9.17 4.82 -8.73
C VAL A 68 8.36 4.04 -9.77
N ALA A 69 8.78 4.08 -11.01
CA ALA A 69 8.00 3.51 -12.10
C ALA A 69 7.82 1.99 -11.93
N ASN A 70 6.62 1.51 -12.18
CA ASN A 70 6.28 0.09 -12.04
C ASN A 70 7.29 -0.81 -12.75
N GLU A 71 7.70 -0.45 -13.96
CA GLU A 71 8.60 -1.29 -14.73
C GLU A 71 10.00 -1.36 -14.14
N THR A 72 10.36 -0.49 -13.22
CA THR A 72 11.66 -0.56 -12.55
C THR A 72 11.62 -1.33 -11.24
N ILE A 73 10.43 -1.68 -10.76
CA ILE A 73 10.31 -2.47 -9.54
C ILE A 73 10.49 -3.93 -9.93
N GLY A 74 11.54 -4.53 -9.45
CA GLY A 74 11.88 -5.90 -9.77
C GLY A 74 12.29 -6.65 -8.53
N THR A 75 13.53 -7.15 -8.53
CA THR A 75 14.05 -7.94 -7.42
C THR A 75 15.06 -7.16 -6.58
N ASP A 76 15.46 -5.99 -7.03
CA ASP A 76 16.49 -5.20 -6.36
C ASP A 76 15.87 -4.30 -5.29
N GLU A 77 16.70 -3.89 -4.36
CA GLU A 77 16.28 -2.90 -3.36
C GLU A 77 15.88 -1.62 -4.04
N ILE A 78 14.92 -0.93 -3.42
CA ILE A 78 14.44 0.37 -3.91
C ILE A 78 14.99 1.43 -2.96
N PRO A 79 15.99 2.21 -3.39
CA PRO A 79 16.62 3.19 -2.49
C PRO A 79 15.63 4.21 -1.90
N GLU A 80 14.61 4.57 -2.65
CA GLU A 80 13.61 5.53 -2.19
C GLU A 80 12.72 4.96 -1.09
N LEU A 81 12.73 3.64 -0.91
CA LEU A 81 11.88 2.95 0.05
C LEU A 81 12.72 2.02 0.91
N PRO A 82 13.58 2.58 1.78
CA PRO A 82 14.52 1.76 2.54
C PRO A 82 13.88 0.97 3.68
N ASN A 83 12.71 1.39 4.15
CA ASN A 83 12.07 0.76 5.30
C ASN A 83 10.96 -0.16 4.83
N LYS A 84 11.13 -1.47 5.03
CA LYS A 84 10.16 -2.46 4.56
C LYS A 84 8.84 -2.41 5.31
N ASN A 85 8.79 -1.76 6.47
CA ASN A 85 7.56 -1.63 7.24
C ASN A 85 6.88 -0.27 7.02
N GLN A 86 7.40 0.53 6.13
CA GLN A 86 6.84 1.84 5.80
C GLN A 86 5.42 1.68 5.26
N PHE A 87 4.52 2.55 5.70
CA PHE A 87 3.17 2.62 5.15
C PHE A 87 3.25 3.27 3.77
N ILE A 88 2.88 2.53 2.73
CA ILE A 88 3.01 2.98 1.34
C ILE A 88 1.65 2.94 0.67
N MET A 89 1.24 4.09 0.14
CA MET A 89 -0.03 4.23 -0.59
C MET A 89 0.30 4.37 -2.08
N VAL A 90 -0.12 3.40 -2.88
CA VAL A 90 0.33 3.23 -4.26
C VAL A 90 -0.78 3.58 -5.23
N TYR A 91 -0.45 4.36 -6.26
CA TYR A 91 -1.39 4.67 -7.32
C TYR A 91 -0.68 4.73 -8.68
N CYS A 92 -1.48 4.65 -9.75
CA CYS A 92 -0.96 4.86 -11.09
C CYS A 92 -1.94 5.76 -11.86
N ARG A 93 -2.16 5.52 -13.13
CA ARG A 93 -3.11 6.31 -13.89
C ARG A 93 -4.54 5.81 -13.71
N SER A 94 -4.76 4.52 -13.92
CA SER A 94 -6.11 3.93 -13.88
C SER A 94 -6.23 2.70 -12.96
N GLY A 95 -5.12 2.23 -12.37
CA GLY A 95 -5.15 1.16 -11.38
C GLY A 95 -4.43 -0.12 -11.75
N ARG A 96 -4.14 -0.38 -13.03
CA ARG A 96 -3.53 -1.66 -13.42
C ARG A 96 -2.06 -1.74 -12.97
N ARG A 97 -1.29 -0.70 -13.26
CA ARG A 97 0.13 -0.70 -12.91
C ARG A 97 0.33 -0.66 -11.40
N SER A 98 -0.57 0.03 -10.69
CA SER A 98 -0.45 0.12 -9.22
C SER A 98 -0.69 -1.23 -8.57
N LYS A 99 -1.59 -2.06 -9.13
CA LYS A 99 -1.78 -3.40 -8.61
C LYS A 99 -0.56 -4.27 -8.86
N GLU A 100 -0.01 -4.20 -10.07
CA GLU A 100 1.22 -4.92 -10.39
C GLU A 100 2.37 -4.51 -9.48
N ALA A 101 2.54 -3.21 -9.30
CA ALA A 101 3.60 -2.68 -8.46
C ALA A 101 3.42 -3.12 -7.01
N SER A 102 2.18 -3.11 -6.52
CA SER A 102 1.90 -3.50 -5.14
C SER A 102 2.26 -4.97 -4.91
N GLU A 103 1.95 -5.85 -5.88
CA GLU A 103 2.36 -7.25 -5.79
C GLU A 103 3.88 -7.39 -5.73
N LYS A 104 4.59 -6.61 -6.56
CA LYS A 104 6.05 -6.66 -6.56
C LYS A 104 6.61 -6.18 -5.23
N LEU A 105 6.03 -5.12 -4.67
CA LEU A 105 6.48 -4.61 -3.37
C LEU A 105 6.31 -5.66 -2.28
N VAL A 106 5.17 -6.34 -2.27
CA VAL A 106 4.93 -7.40 -1.29
C VAL A 106 5.98 -8.50 -1.44
N LYS A 107 6.31 -8.89 -2.66
CA LYS A 107 7.33 -9.91 -2.90
C LYS A 107 8.71 -9.46 -2.44
N LEU A 108 8.97 -8.15 -2.45
CA LEU A 108 10.22 -7.61 -1.96
C LEU A 108 10.27 -7.50 -0.44
N GLY A 109 9.17 -7.81 0.23
CA GLY A 109 9.14 -7.81 1.69
C GLY A 109 8.48 -6.60 2.33
N TYR A 110 7.91 -5.70 1.53
CA TYR A 110 7.16 -4.57 2.09
C TYR A 110 5.88 -5.08 2.73
N THR A 111 5.61 -4.67 3.95
CA THR A 111 4.57 -5.27 4.78
C THR A 111 3.33 -4.40 4.93
N ASN A 112 3.34 -3.18 4.44
CA ASN A 112 2.25 -2.24 4.71
C ASN A 112 1.91 -1.45 3.45
N VAL A 113 1.38 -2.15 2.45
CA VAL A 113 1.12 -1.61 1.12
C VAL A 113 -0.37 -1.49 0.89
N VAL A 114 -0.82 -0.31 0.52
CA VAL A 114 -2.23 -0.02 0.21
C VAL A 114 -2.27 0.56 -1.21
N GLU A 115 -3.08 -0.05 -2.07
CA GLU A 115 -3.24 0.39 -3.45
C GLU A 115 -4.60 1.08 -3.57
N PHE A 116 -4.65 2.26 -4.20
CA PHE A 116 -5.90 3.02 -4.19
C PHE A 116 -6.33 3.50 -5.59
N GLY A 117 -5.86 2.87 -6.64
CA GLY A 117 -6.40 3.13 -7.97
C GLY A 117 -5.55 4.08 -8.77
N GLY A 118 -6.17 5.07 -9.39
CA GLY A 118 -5.44 5.90 -10.31
C GLY A 118 -5.79 7.37 -10.19
N ILE A 119 -4.87 8.20 -10.71
CA ILE A 119 -5.00 9.65 -10.65
C ILE A 119 -6.23 10.15 -11.41
N LEU A 120 -6.77 9.33 -12.33
CA LEU A 120 -8.01 9.69 -13.04
C LEU A 120 -9.18 9.89 -12.07
N ASP A 121 -9.16 9.22 -10.92
CA ASP A 121 -10.21 9.36 -9.92
C ASP A 121 -9.88 10.38 -8.84
N TRP A 122 -8.68 10.95 -8.88
CA TRP A 122 -8.23 11.92 -7.88
C TRP A 122 -8.91 13.26 -8.15
N LYS A 123 -9.55 13.81 -7.14
CA LYS A 123 -10.31 15.06 -7.29
C LYS A 123 -9.59 16.26 -6.67
N GLY A 124 -8.45 16.04 -6.06
CA GLY A 124 -7.67 17.12 -5.48
C GLY A 124 -6.78 17.77 -6.52
N GLU A 125 -5.95 18.68 -6.04
CA GLU A 125 -4.99 19.35 -6.94
C GLU A 125 -3.87 18.39 -7.29
N THR A 126 -3.19 18.69 -8.40
CA THR A 126 -1.95 18.02 -8.76
C THR A 126 -0.85 19.06 -8.86
N VAL A 127 0.37 18.60 -8.67
CA VAL A 127 1.54 19.46 -8.71
C VAL A 127 2.56 18.86 -9.68
N THR A 128 3.53 19.67 -10.07
CA THR A 128 4.55 19.23 -11.02
C THR A 128 5.95 19.13 -10.40
N LYS A 129 6.03 19.25 -9.10
CA LYS A 129 7.33 19.17 -8.41
C LYS A 129 7.39 18.03 -7.46
#